data_1ff1917f8cef68fe0bce72be3eff1f0c
#
_entry.id   1ff1917f8cef68fe0bce72be3eff1f0c
#
_cell.length_a   1.000
_cell.length_b   1.000
_cell.length_c   1.000
_cell.angle_alpha   90.00
_cell.angle_beta   90.00
_cell.angle_gamma   90.00
#
_symmetry.space_group_name_H-M   'P 1'
#
loop_
_entity.id
_entity.type
_entity.pdbx_description
1 polymer ?
#
loop_
_entity_poly.entity_id
_entity_poly.type
_entity_poly.pdbx_seq_one_letter_code
_entity_poly.pdbx_strand_id
1 'polypeptide(L)'
;LLLKAYKKVPGGKVAIYGQVKNAQTWALCTMNMFLHGVDDARIWQGDTLSNPQNLEDDHLMTFQVVVANPPFSLDKWDSGFLAEAELDSKGKIKMAAELDQYHRFDLGVPPSSKGDYAFVLHMLSCLDSKNGRMAVVLPHGVLFRGASEGIIRRHLIENLNVLDAVIGLPANLFYGTGIPACILVFKKNRTCRDVLFIDASGEGNYEKGKNQNILRPCDIEKIVQTYHARKAVDRYAYVASFQEIQENDFN
;
A
#
# COMPACT_ATOMS: atom_id res chain seq x y z
N LEU A 1 7.38 10.85 3.51
CA LEU A 1 7.42 9.44 3.87
C LEU A 1 8.85 8.91 3.78
N LEU A 2 9.49 8.93 2.60
CA LEU A 2 10.83 8.40 2.35
C LEU A 2 11.90 9.02 3.25
N LEU A 3 11.93 10.34 3.42
CA LEU A 3 12.88 11.02 4.33
C LEU A 3 12.75 10.57 5.80
N LYS A 4 11.52 10.32 6.26
CA LYS A 4 11.31 9.77 7.61
C LYS A 4 11.84 8.34 7.73
N ALA A 5 11.66 7.54 6.68
CA ALA A 5 12.22 6.18 6.62
C ALA A 5 13.76 6.23 6.61
N TYR A 6 14.34 7.05 5.74
CA TYR A 6 15.79 7.28 5.66
C TYR A 6 16.43 7.60 7.03
N LYS A 7 15.83 8.55 7.75
CA LYS A 7 16.32 8.97 9.09
C LYS A 7 16.22 7.87 10.16
N LYS A 8 15.44 6.81 9.92
CA LYS A 8 15.32 5.68 10.86
C LYS A 8 16.34 4.57 10.60
N VAL A 9 17.01 4.59 9.45
CA VAL A 9 18.04 3.59 9.14
C VAL A 9 19.38 4.02 9.75
N PRO A 10 19.96 3.22 10.66
CA PRO A 10 21.26 3.54 11.25
C PRO A 10 22.34 3.70 10.19
N GLY A 11 23.09 4.83 10.26
CA GLY A 11 24.18 5.11 9.34
C GLY A 11 23.78 5.60 7.94
N GLY A 12 22.49 5.83 7.67
CA GLY A 12 22.02 6.44 6.42
C GLY A 12 22.33 5.63 5.14
N LYS A 13 22.70 4.36 5.25
CA LYS A 13 23.08 3.51 4.12
C LYS A 13 21.86 2.83 3.51
N VAL A 14 20.99 3.62 2.87
CA VAL A 14 19.83 3.10 2.15
C VAL A 14 19.65 3.90 0.86
N ALA A 15 19.53 3.20 -0.26
CA ALA A 15 19.18 3.82 -1.53
C ALA A 15 17.68 4.13 -1.58
N ILE A 16 17.33 5.34 -1.99
CA ILE A 16 15.95 5.81 -2.08
C ILE A 16 15.51 5.89 -3.53
N TYR A 17 14.39 5.25 -3.82
CA TYR A 17 13.72 5.29 -5.10
C TYR A 17 12.29 5.75 -4.92
N GLY A 18 11.76 6.45 -5.90
CA GLY A 18 10.37 6.88 -5.88
C GLY A 18 9.88 7.26 -7.27
N GLN A 19 8.56 7.34 -7.39
CA GLN A 19 7.93 7.83 -8.61
C GLN A 19 6.70 8.65 -8.27
N VAL A 20 6.50 9.76 -8.96
CA VAL A 20 5.41 10.70 -8.72
C VAL A 20 4.84 11.17 -10.05
N LYS A 21 3.52 11.03 -10.25
CA LYS A 21 2.84 11.40 -11.50
C LYS A 21 2.86 12.91 -11.76
N ASN A 22 2.57 13.70 -10.73
CA ASN A 22 2.46 15.17 -10.86
C ASN A 22 3.83 15.83 -10.88
N ALA A 23 4.12 16.64 -11.90
CA ALA A 23 5.40 17.31 -12.10
C ALA A 23 5.78 18.27 -10.94
N GLN A 24 4.80 19.02 -10.42
CA GLN A 24 5.07 19.94 -9.31
C GLN A 24 5.41 19.17 -8.03
N THR A 25 4.68 18.09 -7.74
CA THR A 25 4.95 17.22 -6.60
C THR A 25 6.31 16.53 -6.76
N TRP A 26 6.67 16.12 -7.98
CA TRP A 26 7.99 15.58 -8.28
C TRP A 26 9.10 16.60 -7.99
N ALA A 27 8.97 17.82 -8.49
CA ALA A 27 9.96 18.88 -8.26
C ALA A 27 10.12 19.20 -6.76
N LEU A 28 9.00 19.32 -6.03
CA LEU A 28 9.01 19.52 -4.57
C LEU A 28 9.65 18.35 -3.83
N CYS A 29 9.38 17.12 -4.24
CA CYS A 29 9.98 15.92 -3.65
C CYS A 29 11.49 15.92 -3.84
N THR A 30 11.97 16.15 -5.07
CA THR A 30 13.40 16.18 -5.40
C THR A 30 14.12 17.29 -4.65
N MET A 31 13.55 18.49 -4.63
CA MET A 31 14.10 19.61 -3.85
C MET A 31 14.18 19.29 -2.36
N ASN A 32 13.14 18.66 -1.82
CA ASN A 32 13.09 18.29 -0.41
C ASN A 32 14.14 17.20 -0.07
N MET A 33 14.41 16.25 -0.97
CA MET A 33 15.50 15.28 -0.79
C MET A 33 16.85 16.00 -0.75
N PHE A 34 17.11 16.87 -1.69
CA PHE A 34 18.36 17.66 -1.76
C PHE A 34 18.57 18.51 -0.50
N LEU A 35 17.55 19.27 -0.04
CA LEU A 35 17.63 20.08 1.17
C LEU A 35 17.89 19.28 2.46
N HIS A 36 17.62 17.99 2.44
CA HIS A 36 17.89 17.09 3.56
C HIS A 36 19.18 16.26 3.39
N GLY A 37 20.01 16.58 2.40
CA GLY A 37 21.27 15.91 2.15
C GLY A 37 21.13 14.49 1.62
N VAL A 38 20.03 14.19 0.93
CA VAL A 38 19.77 12.89 0.26
C VAL A 38 19.78 13.15 -1.25
N ASP A 39 20.93 13.47 -1.77
CA ASP A 39 21.17 13.87 -3.15
C ASP A 39 21.26 12.70 -4.13
N ASP A 40 21.45 11.48 -3.62
CA ASP A 40 21.46 10.23 -4.38
C ASP A 40 20.09 9.58 -4.56
N ALA A 41 19.01 10.19 -4.03
CA ALA A 41 17.64 9.70 -4.18
C ALA A 41 17.20 9.75 -5.66
N ARG A 42 16.72 8.62 -6.17
CA ARG A 42 16.22 8.49 -7.55
C ARG A 42 14.71 8.64 -7.59
N ILE A 43 14.24 9.84 -7.87
CA ILE A 43 12.80 10.16 -7.93
C ILE A 43 12.41 10.44 -9.39
N TRP A 44 11.58 9.58 -9.95
CA TRP A 44 11.11 9.71 -11.32
C TRP A 44 9.78 10.45 -11.40
N GLN A 45 9.56 11.15 -12.50
CA GLN A 45 8.25 11.71 -12.85
C GLN A 45 7.54 10.76 -13.80
N GLY A 46 6.30 10.39 -13.51
CA GLY A 46 5.48 9.55 -14.38
C GLY A 46 4.41 8.78 -13.62
N ASP A 47 3.48 8.20 -14.36
CA ASP A 47 2.43 7.36 -13.80
C ASP A 47 3.00 6.00 -13.38
N THR A 48 2.98 5.72 -12.09
CA THR A 48 3.53 4.48 -11.51
C THR A 48 2.83 3.22 -12.03
N LEU A 49 1.55 3.31 -12.35
CA LEU A 49 0.78 2.15 -12.79
C LEU A 49 0.99 1.87 -14.29
N SER A 50 0.75 2.84 -15.16
CA SER A 50 0.85 2.63 -16.61
C SER A 50 2.26 2.79 -17.18
N ASN A 51 3.16 3.51 -16.48
CA ASN A 51 4.51 3.76 -16.95
C ASN A 51 5.52 3.74 -15.78
N PRO A 52 5.77 2.58 -15.15
CA PRO A 52 6.78 2.45 -14.10
C PRO A 52 8.18 2.75 -14.65
N GLN A 53 8.97 3.52 -13.88
CA GLN A 53 10.30 3.99 -14.30
C GLN A 53 11.46 3.33 -13.53
N ASN A 54 11.16 2.68 -12.40
CA ASN A 54 12.19 1.94 -11.66
C ASN A 54 12.32 0.54 -12.28
N LEU A 55 13.12 0.46 -13.34
CA LEU A 55 13.36 -0.75 -14.13
C LEU A 55 14.84 -1.13 -14.09
N GLU A 56 15.10 -2.43 -14.21
CA GLU A 56 16.41 -3.05 -14.41
C GLU A 56 16.24 -4.11 -15.50
N ASP A 57 16.96 -3.98 -16.61
CA ASP A 57 16.87 -4.87 -17.79
C ASP A 57 15.39 -5.09 -18.25
N ASP A 58 14.62 -4.01 -18.36
CA ASP A 58 13.19 -4.00 -18.74
C ASP A 58 12.26 -4.71 -17.75
N HIS A 59 12.76 -5.09 -16.59
CA HIS A 59 11.96 -5.67 -15.50
C HIS A 59 11.76 -4.67 -14.36
N LEU A 60 10.69 -4.83 -13.59
CA LEU A 60 10.49 -4.02 -12.40
C LEU A 60 11.63 -4.26 -11.40
N MET A 61 12.28 -3.19 -10.97
CA MET A 61 13.23 -3.26 -9.86
C MET A 61 12.55 -3.77 -8.60
N THR A 62 13.27 -4.56 -7.82
CA THR A 62 12.78 -5.07 -6.54
C THR A 62 13.47 -4.42 -5.35
N PHE A 63 12.72 -4.23 -4.28
CA PHE A 63 13.14 -3.49 -3.08
C PHE A 63 12.83 -4.28 -1.82
N GLN A 64 13.70 -4.15 -0.81
CA GLN A 64 13.48 -4.75 0.51
C GLN A 64 12.30 -4.10 1.24
N VAL A 65 12.09 -2.80 1.02
CA VAL A 65 10.99 -2.04 1.66
C VAL A 65 10.30 -1.15 0.65
N VAL A 66 8.98 -1.31 0.53
CA VAL A 66 8.13 -0.45 -0.31
C VAL A 66 7.06 0.20 0.55
N VAL A 67 6.91 1.52 0.47
CA VAL A 67 5.93 2.26 1.25
C VAL A 67 5.18 3.28 0.39
N ALA A 68 3.87 3.36 0.54
CA ALA A 68 3.06 4.34 -0.16
C ALA A 68 1.86 4.81 0.66
N ASN A 69 1.41 6.01 0.34
CA ASN A 69 0.10 6.54 0.65
C ASN A 69 -0.50 7.02 -0.69
N PRO A 70 -1.05 6.10 -1.49
CA PRO A 70 -1.59 6.43 -2.80
C PRO A 70 -2.89 7.24 -2.67
N PRO A 71 -3.36 7.90 -3.74
CA PRO A 71 -4.67 8.54 -3.75
C PRO A 71 -5.76 7.50 -3.49
N PHE A 72 -6.65 7.78 -2.51
CA PHE A 72 -7.72 6.84 -2.15
C PHE A 72 -8.74 6.69 -3.26
N SER A 73 -9.05 5.45 -3.60
CA SER A 73 -10.07 5.09 -4.59
C SER A 73 -9.91 5.84 -5.93
N LEU A 74 -8.68 5.87 -6.46
CA LEU A 74 -8.36 6.54 -7.72
C LEU A 74 -9.30 6.03 -8.83
N ASP A 75 -10.09 6.94 -9.41
CA ASP A 75 -10.93 6.66 -10.56
C ASP A 75 -10.11 6.64 -11.86
N LYS A 76 -10.49 5.77 -12.81
CA LYS A 76 -9.83 5.60 -14.11
C LYS A 76 -8.30 5.40 -14.00
N TRP A 77 -7.89 4.62 -12.99
CA TRP A 77 -6.47 4.31 -12.76
C TRP A 77 -5.83 3.59 -13.96
N ASP A 78 -6.65 2.91 -14.75
CA ASP A 78 -6.30 2.11 -15.92
C ASP A 78 -6.20 2.90 -17.23
N SER A 79 -6.52 4.19 -17.23
CA SER A 79 -6.58 5.03 -18.44
C SER A 79 -5.31 5.02 -19.28
N GLY A 80 -4.13 4.91 -18.66
CA GLY A 80 -2.85 4.85 -19.37
C GLY A 80 -2.63 3.53 -20.10
N PHE A 81 -3.20 2.42 -19.63
CA PHE A 81 -3.17 1.12 -20.33
C PHE A 81 -4.14 1.07 -21.50
N LEU A 82 -5.27 1.77 -21.39
CA LEU A 82 -6.34 1.72 -22.39
C LEU A 82 -6.05 2.59 -23.61
N ALA A 83 -5.05 3.46 -23.56
CA ALA A 83 -4.70 4.35 -24.66
C ALA A 83 -4.26 3.59 -25.94
N GLU A 84 -3.74 2.38 -25.78
CA GLU A 84 -3.23 1.52 -26.86
C GLU A 84 -4.08 0.24 -27.04
N ALA A 85 -5.15 0.08 -26.26
CA ALA A 85 -5.95 -1.14 -26.28
C ALA A 85 -7.01 -1.12 -27.40
N GLU A 86 -7.26 -2.29 -27.97
CA GLU A 86 -8.33 -2.49 -28.96
C GLU A 86 -9.73 -2.43 -28.31
N LEU A 87 -10.71 -1.95 -29.06
CA LEU A 87 -12.11 -1.93 -28.64
C LEU A 87 -12.69 -3.35 -28.57
N ASP A 88 -13.44 -3.65 -27.52
CA ASP A 88 -14.22 -4.89 -27.46
C ASP A 88 -15.38 -4.89 -28.49
N SER A 89 -16.06 -6.02 -28.64
CA SER A 89 -17.20 -6.17 -29.55
C SER A 89 -18.38 -5.22 -29.29
N LYS A 90 -18.36 -4.49 -28.18
CA LYS A 90 -19.37 -3.48 -27.77
C LYS A 90 -18.84 -2.05 -27.87
N GLY A 91 -17.65 -1.86 -28.47
CA GLY A 91 -17.02 -0.55 -28.58
C GLY A 91 -16.53 0.04 -27.25
N LYS A 92 -16.28 -0.80 -26.25
CA LYS A 92 -15.73 -0.39 -24.94
C LYS A 92 -14.34 -0.99 -24.75
N ILE A 93 -13.45 -0.20 -24.22
CA ILE A 93 -12.15 -0.67 -23.75
C ILE A 93 -12.26 -1.00 -22.26
N LYS A 94 -11.74 -2.16 -21.87
CA LYS A 94 -11.67 -2.58 -20.49
C LYS A 94 -10.26 -3.06 -20.18
N MET A 95 -9.72 -2.67 -19.03
CA MET A 95 -8.45 -3.19 -18.56
C MET A 95 -8.51 -4.71 -18.42
N ALA A 96 -7.58 -5.37 -19.06
CA ALA A 96 -7.32 -6.80 -18.94
C ALA A 96 -5.90 -7.02 -18.43
N ALA A 97 -5.64 -8.18 -17.81
CA ALA A 97 -4.32 -8.46 -17.23
C ALA A 97 -3.21 -8.47 -18.29
N GLU A 98 -3.54 -8.91 -19.50
CA GLU A 98 -2.64 -9.02 -20.66
C GLU A 98 -2.12 -7.66 -21.17
N LEU A 99 -2.78 -6.55 -20.81
CA LEU A 99 -2.32 -5.19 -21.15
C LEU A 99 -1.15 -4.74 -20.26
N ASP A 100 -0.86 -5.48 -19.21
CA ASP A 100 0.27 -5.19 -18.31
C ASP A 100 1.47 -6.10 -18.59
N GLN A 101 2.47 -5.59 -19.30
CA GLN A 101 3.69 -6.32 -19.64
C GLN A 101 4.47 -6.85 -18.43
N TYR A 102 4.19 -6.35 -17.22
CA TYR A 102 4.84 -6.76 -15.97
C TYR A 102 4.04 -7.81 -15.18
N HIS A 103 2.92 -8.30 -15.72
CA HIS A 103 2.09 -9.35 -15.11
C HIS A 103 1.61 -9.03 -13.67
N ARG A 104 1.49 -7.74 -13.32
CA ARG A 104 1.09 -7.32 -11.97
C ARG A 104 -0.36 -7.66 -11.64
N PHE A 105 -1.21 -7.77 -12.66
CA PHE A 105 -2.66 -7.96 -12.51
C PHE A 105 -3.14 -9.38 -12.79
N ASP A 106 -2.25 -10.36 -12.86
CA ASP A 106 -2.59 -11.79 -13.07
C ASP A 106 -3.44 -12.37 -11.94
N LEU A 107 -3.33 -11.82 -10.72
CA LEU A 107 -4.18 -12.19 -9.57
C LEU A 107 -5.59 -11.61 -9.64
N GLY A 108 -5.86 -10.76 -10.61
CA GLY A 108 -7.13 -10.09 -10.84
C GLY A 108 -6.96 -8.61 -11.15
N VAL A 109 -7.83 -8.09 -11.99
CA VAL A 109 -7.84 -6.68 -12.39
C VAL A 109 -8.77 -5.90 -11.45
N PRO A 110 -8.27 -4.89 -10.72
CA PRO A 110 -9.13 -4.04 -9.88
C PRO A 110 -10.16 -3.27 -10.70
N PRO A 111 -11.31 -2.87 -10.12
CA PRO A 111 -12.29 -2.05 -10.82
C PRO A 111 -11.67 -0.72 -11.29
N SER A 112 -11.97 -0.26 -12.50
CA SER A 112 -11.46 1.00 -13.04
C SER A 112 -11.71 2.20 -12.12
N SER A 113 -12.84 2.20 -11.41
CA SER A 113 -13.23 3.25 -10.45
C SER A 113 -12.56 3.14 -9.07
N LYS A 114 -11.70 2.15 -8.83
CA LYS A 114 -11.08 1.86 -7.53
C LYS A 114 -9.66 1.33 -7.71
N GLY A 115 -8.68 2.23 -7.83
CA GLY A 115 -7.27 1.89 -8.03
C GLY A 115 -6.52 1.40 -6.80
N ASP A 116 -7.19 1.24 -5.65
CA ASP A 116 -6.53 0.88 -4.38
C ASP A 116 -5.69 -0.40 -4.52
N TYR A 117 -6.28 -1.47 -5.03
CA TYR A 117 -5.55 -2.72 -5.25
C TYR A 117 -4.59 -2.69 -6.44
N ALA A 118 -4.73 -1.76 -7.40
CA ALA A 118 -3.73 -1.61 -8.45
C ALA A 118 -2.38 -1.17 -7.87
N PHE A 119 -2.40 -0.25 -6.91
CA PHE A 119 -1.20 0.13 -6.16
C PHE A 119 -0.66 -1.01 -5.30
N VAL A 120 -1.52 -1.76 -4.62
CA VAL A 120 -1.09 -2.94 -3.82
C VAL A 120 -0.37 -3.96 -4.70
N LEU A 121 -0.94 -4.33 -5.84
CA LEU A 121 -0.37 -5.31 -6.76
C LEU A 121 0.95 -4.82 -7.37
N HIS A 122 1.02 -3.54 -7.78
CA HIS A 122 2.27 -2.94 -8.24
C HIS A 122 3.36 -2.98 -7.16
N MET A 123 3.04 -2.54 -5.93
CA MET A 123 3.98 -2.56 -4.82
C MET A 123 4.46 -3.98 -4.51
N LEU A 124 3.56 -4.96 -4.57
CA LEU A 124 3.87 -6.37 -4.31
C LEU A 124 4.83 -6.95 -5.37
N SER A 125 4.67 -6.53 -6.65
CA SER A 125 5.55 -6.93 -7.75
C SER A 125 6.94 -6.30 -7.64
N CYS A 126 7.05 -5.16 -6.95
CA CYS A 126 8.32 -4.49 -6.66
C CYS A 126 8.97 -4.97 -5.35
N LEU A 127 8.48 -6.03 -4.71
CA LEU A 127 9.08 -6.55 -3.48
C LEU A 127 10.16 -7.59 -3.77
N ASP A 128 11.29 -7.44 -3.09
CA ASP A 128 12.30 -8.51 -3.01
C ASP A 128 11.66 -9.84 -2.62
N SER A 129 11.98 -10.89 -3.37
CA SER A 129 11.33 -12.19 -3.25
C SER A 129 11.62 -12.89 -1.92
N LYS A 130 12.77 -12.58 -1.28
CA LYS A 130 13.22 -13.23 -0.04
C LYS A 130 12.75 -12.49 1.20
N ASN A 131 12.96 -11.18 1.25
CA ASN A 131 12.81 -10.38 2.49
C ASN A 131 11.90 -9.16 2.30
N GLY A 132 11.24 -9.03 1.15
CA GLY A 132 10.43 -7.87 0.82
C GLY A 132 9.31 -7.61 1.83
N ARG A 133 9.19 -6.34 2.23
CA ARG A 133 8.14 -5.85 3.14
C ARG A 133 7.52 -4.60 2.55
N MET A 134 6.21 -4.46 2.68
CA MET A 134 5.57 -3.22 2.30
C MET A 134 4.52 -2.78 3.32
N ALA A 135 4.31 -1.47 3.36
CA ALA A 135 3.21 -0.87 4.10
C ALA A 135 2.52 0.17 3.23
N VAL A 136 1.21 0.09 3.15
CA VAL A 136 0.40 0.98 2.33
C VAL A 136 -0.80 1.49 3.11
N VAL A 137 -1.07 2.79 2.98
CA VAL A 137 -2.26 3.43 3.58
C VAL A 137 -3.40 3.37 2.59
N LEU A 138 -4.53 2.83 2.98
CA LEU A 138 -5.70 2.62 2.12
C LEU A 138 -7.00 2.92 2.87
N PRO A 139 -8.11 3.22 2.16
CA PRO A 139 -9.42 3.35 2.79
C PRO A 139 -9.92 1.99 3.28
N HIS A 140 -10.72 1.97 4.34
CA HIS A 140 -11.26 0.72 4.92
C HIS A 140 -12.00 -0.17 3.91
N GLY A 141 -12.55 0.41 2.84
CA GLY A 141 -13.26 -0.34 1.81
C GLY A 141 -12.48 -1.52 1.21
N VAL A 142 -11.14 -1.45 1.17
CA VAL A 142 -10.30 -2.54 0.68
C VAL A 142 -10.43 -3.82 1.50
N LEU A 143 -10.90 -3.73 2.74
CA LEU A 143 -11.01 -4.87 3.65
C LEU A 143 -12.24 -5.73 3.36
N PHE A 144 -13.31 -5.15 2.76
CA PHE A 144 -14.60 -5.85 2.62
C PHE A 144 -15.29 -5.69 1.26
N ARG A 145 -14.80 -4.86 0.33
CA ARG A 145 -15.40 -4.80 -1.01
C ARG A 145 -15.24 -6.14 -1.72
N GLY A 146 -16.33 -6.61 -2.32
CA GLY A 146 -16.42 -7.87 -3.05
C GLY A 146 -15.92 -7.79 -4.50
N ALA A 147 -16.46 -8.65 -5.37
CA ALA A 147 -16.10 -8.79 -6.78
C ALA A 147 -14.58 -8.98 -6.99
N SER A 148 -13.97 -8.29 -7.96
CA SER A 148 -12.53 -8.47 -8.25
C SER A 148 -11.61 -8.12 -7.06
N GLU A 149 -11.97 -7.14 -6.23
CA GLU A 149 -11.17 -6.82 -5.03
C GLU A 149 -11.22 -7.96 -3.99
N GLY A 150 -12.37 -8.63 -3.82
CA GLY A 150 -12.49 -9.82 -2.98
C GLY A 150 -11.64 -10.99 -3.49
N ILE A 151 -11.60 -11.21 -4.81
CA ILE A 151 -10.75 -12.25 -5.44
C ILE A 151 -9.28 -11.95 -5.19
N ILE A 152 -8.84 -10.72 -5.42
CA ILE A 152 -7.46 -10.29 -5.19
C ILE A 152 -7.09 -10.48 -3.71
N ARG A 153 -7.95 -10.04 -2.78
CA ARG A 153 -7.72 -10.15 -1.35
C ARG A 153 -7.58 -11.63 -0.92
N ARG A 154 -8.44 -12.50 -1.43
CA ARG A 154 -8.33 -13.95 -1.22
C ARG A 154 -6.98 -14.48 -1.71
N HIS A 155 -6.55 -14.15 -2.93
CA HIS A 155 -5.26 -14.59 -3.46
C HIS A 155 -4.08 -14.12 -2.59
N LEU A 156 -4.10 -12.88 -2.11
CA LEU A 156 -3.04 -12.32 -1.25
C LEU A 156 -2.93 -13.06 0.09
N ILE A 157 -4.04 -13.52 0.65
CA ILE A 157 -4.08 -14.19 1.96
C ILE A 157 -3.93 -15.71 1.81
N GLU A 158 -4.74 -16.33 0.94
CA GLU A 158 -4.84 -17.79 0.83
C GLU A 158 -3.66 -18.39 0.05
N ASN A 159 -3.36 -17.87 -1.13
CA ASN A 159 -2.37 -18.42 -2.03
C ASN A 159 -0.96 -17.90 -1.76
N LEU A 160 -0.81 -16.58 -1.62
CA LEU A 160 0.50 -15.96 -1.45
C LEU A 160 0.92 -15.83 0.01
N ASN A 161 -0.02 -15.87 0.95
CA ASN A 161 0.25 -15.70 2.39
C ASN A 161 1.10 -14.47 2.69
N VAL A 162 0.81 -13.32 2.07
CA VAL A 162 1.64 -12.12 2.21
C VAL A 162 1.10 -11.08 3.18
N LEU A 163 -0.21 -11.06 3.49
CA LEU A 163 -0.79 -10.11 4.43
C LEU A 163 -0.35 -10.43 5.86
N ASP A 164 0.38 -9.51 6.49
CA ASP A 164 0.95 -9.69 7.83
C ASP A 164 0.13 -9.00 8.92
N ALA A 165 -0.31 -7.76 8.66
CA ALA A 165 -1.12 -7.02 9.61
C ALA A 165 -2.05 -6.01 8.92
N VAL A 166 -3.14 -5.69 9.61
CA VAL A 166 -4.10 -4.62 9.32
C VAL A 166 -4.13 -3.69 10.51
N ILE A 167 -3.81 -2.40 10.31
CA ILE A 167 -3.79 -1.40 11.37
C ILE A 167 -4.86 -0.36 11.04
N GLY A 168 -5.98 -0.37 11.78
CA GLY A 168 -7.04 0.61 11.67
C GLY A 168 -6.60 1.95 12.26
N LEU A 169 -6.81 3.03 11.52
CA LEU A 169 -6.44 4.39 11.92
C LEU A 169 -7.69 5.20 12.26
N PRO A 170 -7.58 6.23 13.13
CA PRO A 170 -8.70 7.11 13.41
C PRO A 170 -9.17 7.85 12.15
N ALA A 171 -10.47 8.10 12.08
CA ALA A 171 -11.05 8.96 11.05
C ALA A 171 -10.45 10.39 11.14
N ASN A 172 -10.62 11.21 10.12
CA ASN A 172 -10.13 12.59 10.08
C ASN A 172 -8.62 12.73 10.39
N LEU A 173 -7.80 11.74 10.04
CA LEU A 173 -6.36 11.79 10.24
C LEU A 173 -5.63 12.51 9.09
N PHE A 174 -6.17 12.45 7.88
CA PHE A 174 -5.53 12.99 6.67
C PHE A 174 -6.21 14.30 6.21
N TYR A 175 -5.41 15.24 5.71
CA TYR A 175 -5.94 16.47 5.13
C TYR A 175 -6.86 16.18 3.93
N GLY A 176 -7.97 16.89 3.85
CA GLY A 176 -8.89 16.84 2.71
C GLY A 176 -9.84 15.63 2.70
N THR A 177 -9.77 14.75 3.70
CA THR A 177 -10.69 13.61 3.81
C THR A 177 -10.98 13.22 5.25
N GLY A 178 -12.26 12.98 5.55
CA GLY A 178 -12.70 12.43 6.83
C GLY A 178 -12.78 10.89 6.83
N ILE A 179 -12.43 10.25 5.71
CA ILE A 179 -12.59 8.81 5.56
C ILE A 179 -11.63 8.05 6.50
N PRO A 180 -12.13 7.07 7.28
CA PRO A 180 -11.25 6.21 8.04
C PRO A 180 -10.35 5.39 7.10
N ALA A 181 -9.08 5.29 7.46
CA ALA A 181 -8.08 4.55 6.71
C ALA A 181 -7.45 3.45 7.54
N CYS A 182 -6.79 2.52 6.88
CA CYS A 182 -5.96 1.50 7.51
C CYS A 182 -4.57 1.45 6.86
N ILE A 183 -3.62 0.88 7.58
CA ILE A 183 -2.34 0.48 7.00
C ILE A 183 -2.39 -1.03 6.80
N LEU A 184 -2.17 -1.48 5.57
CA LEU A 184 -1.92 -2.89 5.29
C LEU A 184 -0.41 -3.13 5.28
N VAL A 185 0.03 -4.10 6.04
CA VAL A 185 1.43 -4.54 6.09
C VAL A 185 1.54 -5.89 5.42
N PHE A 186 2.44 -5.99 4.45
CA PHE A 186 2.70 -7.24 3.74
C PHE A 186 4.16 -7.64 3.89
N LYS A 187 4.41 -8.94 3.89
CA LYS A 187 5.74 -9.55 3.94
C LYS A 187 5.82 -10.73 2.99
N LYS A 188 6.93 -10.90 2.30
CA LYS A 188 7.26 -12.12 1.57
C LYS A 188 7.71 -13.22 2.54
N ASN A 189 7.57 -14.48 2.13
CA ASN A 189 8.06 -15.67 2.82
C ASN A 189 7.63 -15.79 4.29
N ARG A 190 6.36 -15.47 4.58
CA ARG A 190 5.80 -15.68 5.91
C ARG A 190 5.65 -17.17 6.20
N THR A 191 6.05 -17.59 7.42
CA THR A 191 5.90 -18.96 7.91
C THR A 191 4.56 -19.20 8.61
N CYS A 192 3.97 -18.17 9.24
CA CYS A 192 2.65 -18.22 9.85
C CYS A 192 1.57 -17.70 8.88
N ARG A 193 0.34 -18.14 9.08
CA ARG A 193 -0.81 -17.75 8.25
C ARG A 193 -1.82 -16.86 8.97
N ASP A 194 -1.54 -16.54 10.22
CA ASP A 194 -2.35 -15.59 11.00
C ASP A 194 -2.16 -14.15 10.50
N VAL A 195 -3.12 -13.29 10.77
CA VAL A 195 -3.03 -11.85 10.48
C VAL A 195 -3.27 -11.08 11.76
N LEU A 196 -2.40 -10.13 12.06
CA LEU A 196 -2.54 -9.25 13.21
C LEU A 196 -3.44 -8.06 12.85
N PHE A 197 -4.50 -7.86 13.62
CA PHE A 197 -5.35 -6.67 13.55
C PHE A 197 -5.02 -5.75 14.73
N ILE A 198 -4.79 -4.45 14.46
CA ILE A 198 -4.62 -3.41 15.48
C ILE A 198 -5.66 -2.33 15.22
N ASP A 199 -6.50 -2.04 16.20
CA ASP A 199 -7.45 -0.93 16.13
C ASP A 199 -6.93 0.28 16.92
N ALA A 200 -6.30 1.21 16.21
CA ALA A 200 -5.85 2.47 16.76
C ALA A 200 -6.91 3.58 16.67
N SER A 201 -8.14 3.27 16.23
CA SER A 201 -9.23 4.24 16.07
C SER A 201 -10.01 4.50 17.37
N GLY A 202 -9.85 3.64 18.39
CA GLY A 202 -10.54 3.77 19.68
C GLY A 202 -10.12 5.01 20.47
N GLU A 203 -11.02 5.49 21.35
CA GLU A 203 -10.73 6.62 22.23
C GLU A 203 -9.47 6.39 23.09
N GLY A 204 -8.67 7.43 23.25
CA GLY A 204 -7.40 7.36 23.97
C GLY A 204 -6.19 6.94 23.13
N ASN A 205 -6.39 6.40 21.93
CA ASN A 205 -5.32 6.01 21.01
C ASN A 205 -4.91 7.11 20.03
N TYR A 206 -5.50 8.29 20.14
CA TYR A 206 -5.20 9.48 19.35
C TYR A 206 -5.68 10.73 20.08
N GLU A 207 -5.23 11.90 19.64
CA GLU A 207 -5.67 13.20 20.12
C GLU A 207 -6.70 13.81 19.15
N LYS A 208 -7.84 14.26 19.67
CA LYS A 208 -8.85 15.00 18.89
C LYS A 208 -8.38 16.42 18.66
N GLY A 209 -8.03 16.78 17.44
CA GLY A 209 -7.72 18.15 17.04
C GLY A 209 -8.95 18.90 16.55
N LYS A 210 -8.82 20.21 16.40
CA LYS A 210 -9.93 21.09 15.95
C LYS A 210 -10.38 20.75 14.52
N ASN A 211 -9.45 20.50 13.61
CA ASN A 211 -9.72 20.25 12.19
C ASN A 211 -9.44 18.81 11.78
N GLN A 212 -8.54 18.12 12.47
CA GLN A 212 -8.20 16.73 12.20
C GLN A 212 -7.65 16.06 13.46
N ASN A 213 -7.74 14.75 13.51
CA ASN A 213 -7.17 13.93 14.56
C ASN A 213 -5.65 13.78 14.38
N ILE A 214 -4.94 13.52 15.46
CA ILE A 214 -3.48 13.45 15.47
C ILE A 214 -3.07 12.14 16.18
N LEU A 215 -2.19 11.37 15.55
CA LEU A 215 -1.45 10.30 16.23
C LEU A 215 -0.22 10.91 16.89
N ARG A 216 -0.21 10.91 18.22
CA ARG A 216 0.93 11.38 19.02
C ARG A 216 2.10 10.40 18.89
N PRO A 217 3.32 10.79 19.22
CA PRO A 217 4.47 9.87 19.24
C PRO A 217 4.21 8.60 20.07
N CYS A 218 3.58 8.72 21.24
CA CYS A 218 3.22 7.58 22.10
C CYS A 218 2.19 6.64 21.45
N ASP A 219 1.24 7.17 20.68
CA ASP A 219 0.24 6.35 19.97
C ASP A 219 0.91 5.54 18.86
N ILE A 220 1.82 6.18 18.10
CA ILE A 220 2.61 5.52 17.06
C ILE A 220 3.50 4.44 17.68
N GLU A 221 4.16 4.73 18.81
CA GLU A 221 5.01 3.77 19.51
C GLU A 221 4.21 2.58 20.02
N LYS A 222 3.03 2.81 20.57
CA LYS A 222 2.10 1.74 20.97
C LYS A 222 1.74 0.82 19.82
N ILE A 223 1.41 1.37 18.64
CA ILE A 223 1.14 0.59 17.43
C ILE A 223 2.37 -0.26 17.07
N VAL A 224 3.56 0.33 17.03
CA VAL A 224 4.80 -0.35 16.66
C VAL A 224 5.15 -1.46 17.66
N GLN A 225 5.07 -1.19 18.97
CA GLN A 225 5.33 -2.19 20.01
C GLN A 225 4.33 -3.34 19.94
N THR A 226 3.04 -3.06 19.74
CA THR A 226 2.01 -4.09 19.58
C THR A 226 2.24 -4.93 18.33
N TYR A 227 2.64 -4.30 17.22
CA TYR A 227 3.00 -4.99 16.00
C TYR A 227 4.17 -5.97 16.19
N HIS A 228 5.23 -5.53 16.92
CA HIS A 228 6.38 -6.40 17.22
C HIS A 228 6.05 -7.50 18.22
N ALA A 229 5.28 -7.19 19.24
CA ALA A 229 4.87 -8.16 20.26
C ALA A 229 3.96 -9.26 19.67
N ARG A 230 3.16 -8.96 18.66
CA ARG A 230 2.22 -9.86 17.97
C ARG A 230 1.33 -10.62 18.97
N LYS A 231 0.79 -9.93 19.96
CA LYS A 231 -0.07 -10.49 21.00
C LYS A 231 -1.42 -9.78 21.01
N ALA A 232 -2.47 -10.52 21.34
CA ALA A 232 -3.79 -9.94 21.58
C ALA A 232 -3.74 -8.95 22.76
N VAL A 233 -4.43 -7.82 22.60
CA VAL A 233 -4.64 -6.79 23.63
C VAL A 233 -6.12 -6.44 23.62
N ASP A 234 -6.77 -6.50 24.77
CA ASP A 234 -8.20 -6.25 24.87
C ASP A 234 -8.61 -4.94 24.19
N ARG A 235 -9.61 -5.02 23.32
CA ARG A 235 -10.16 -3.89 22.54
C ARG A 235 -9.14 -3.09 21.73
N TYR A 236 -7.95 -3.64 21.46
CA TYR A 236 -6.90 -2.93 20.73
C TYR A 236 -6.19 -3.80 19.69
N ALA A 237 -5.89 -5.06 19.99
CA ALA A 237 -5.21 -5.93 19.04
C ALA A 237 -5.71 -7.36 19.12
N TYR A 238 -5.84 -7.99 17.95
CA TYR A 238 -6.30 -9.35 17.79
C TYR A 238 -5.46 -10.08 16.74
N VAL A 239 -5.11 -11.34 17.02
CA VAL A 239 -4.43 -12.20 16.07
C VAL A 239 -5.44 -13.19 15.49
N ALA A 240 -5.92 -12.93 14.29
CA ALA A 240 -6.87 -13.79 13.61
C ALA A 240 -6.15 -15.00 12.99
N SER A 241 -6.66 -16.18 13.24
CA SER A 241 -6.18 -17.41 12.58
C SER A 241 -6.59 -17.43 11.11
N PHE A 242 -5.87 -18.19 10.29
CA PHE A 242 -6.24 -18.37 8.88
C PHE A 242 -7.66 -18.96 8.73
N GLN A 243 -8.00 -19.93 9.58
CA GLN A 243 -9.32 -20.56 9.56
C GLN A 243 -10.43 -19.54 9.81
N GLU A 244 -10.28 -18.67 10.80
CA GLU A 244 -11.24 -17.61 11.12
C GLU A 244 -11.41 -16.63 9.97
N ILE A 245 -10.30 -16.22 9.31
CA ILE A 245 -10.35 -15.34 8.13
C ILE A 245 -11.07 -16.03 6.97
N GLN A 246 -10.84 -17.31 6.77
CA GLN A 246 -11.48 -18.13 5.74
C GLN A 246 -12.99 -18.27 5.99
N GLU A 247 -13.39 -18.54 7.23
CA GLU A 247 -14.80 -18.64 7.66
C GLU A 247 -15.55 -17.31 7.45
N ASN A 248 -14.86 -16.18 7.49
CA ASN A 248 -15.35 -14.84 7.18
C ASN A 248 -15.16 -14.43 5.71
N ASP A 249 -14.97 -15.40 4.80
CA ASP A 249 -14.82 -15.19 3.35
C ASP A 249 -13.72 -14.15 2.99
N PHE A 250 -12.64 -14.11 3.78
CA PHE A 250 -11.50 -13.19 3.63
C PHE A 250 -11.90 -11.69 3.72
N ASN A 251 -12.94 -11.38 4.47
CA ASN A 251 -13.43 -10.03 4.76
C ASN A 251 -12.98 -9.54 6.13
#